data_6b8b0ec6511f5760663bad3bd1496a1c
#
_entry.id   6b8b0ec6511f5760663bad3bd1496a1c
#
_cell.length_a   1.000
_cell.length_b   1.000
_cell.length_c   1.000
_cell.angle_alpha   90.00
_cell.angle_beta   90.00
_cell.angle_gamma   90.00
#
_symmetry.space_group_name_H-M   'P 1'
#
loop_
_entity.id
_entity.type
_entity.pdbx_description
1 polymer ?
#
loop_
_entity_poly.entity_id
_entity_poly.type
_entity_poly.pdbx_seq_one_letter_code
_entity_poly.pdbx_strand_id
1 'polypeptide(L)'
;SQKINDSISTKILDEVIVSATKTLRQLSTLPLPAKLISKEEIIKSNSSRLSDILDDQIGIFVVPDFGGGNGIQMQGLDSEYTLVLIDGFPIIGRQSGTLDLERIAVGNIEKIEIIKGSSSGLYGTDAIGGVINLITKKTNEVVSFESSYKISSFNTNDWSINIGSSLKKGHSINAFFNTLNSDGYDLNDIEFLNTVEPYKNYTGFIRYNYENENLSVFSSYRIYHEDQEFKINKNIYGDNAINESSFNTSINYKANDKLSLVIDNYHTKYKNEEALESYSLDYDESFFNQSLYKAELR
;
A
#
# COMPACT_ATOMS: atom_id res chain seq x y z
N SER A 1 7.55 9.41 56.70
CA SER A 1 6.77 9.73 55.49
C SER A 1 7.72 9.93 54.32
N GLN A 2 7.87 8.91 53.51
CA GLN A 2 8.61 8.95 52.22
C GLN A 2 7.63 9.46 51.15
N LYS A 3 7.91 10.61 50.58
CA LYS A 3 7.23 11.12 49.40
C LYS A 3 7.82 10.36 48.18
N ILE A 4 7.05 9.45 47.63
CA ILE A 4 7.30 8.86 46.32
C ILE A 4 6.90 9.95 45.32
N ASN A 5 7.89 10.57 44.70
CA ASN A 5 7.71 11.43 43.54
C ASN A 5 7.71 10.54 42.29
N ASP A 6 6.57 9.95 41.93
CA ASP A 6 6.34 9.35 40.62
C ASP A 6 5.98 10.44 39.62
N SER A 7 7.00 11.11 39.13
CA SER A 7 6.87 11.87 37.89
C SER A 7 7.25 10.96 36.71
N ILE A 8 6.37 10.06 36.34
CA ILE A 8 6.42 9.45 35.00
C ILE A 8 6.01 10.55 34.02
N SER A 9 6.98 11.31 33.58
CA SER A 9 6.85 12.14 32.38
C SER A 9 6.68 11.20 31.19
N THR A 10 5.46 10.79 30.89
CA THR A 10 5.10 10.25 29.59
C THR A 10 5.34 11.37 28.60
N LYS A 11 6.52 11.36 27.98
CA LYS A 11 6.81 12.17 26.81
C LYS A 11 5.94 11.57 25.69
N ILE A 12 4.73 12.10 25.53
CA ILE A 12 3.91 11.83 24.36
C ILE A 12 4.74 12.41 23.21
N LEU A 13 5.41 11.53 22.48
CA LEU A 13 6.02 11.91 21.22
C LEU A 13 4.86 12.30 20.32
N ASP A 14 4.76 13.59 20.00
CA ASP A 14 3.75 14.08 19.06
C ASP A 14 3.90 13.30 17.75
N GLU A 15 2.86 12.57 17.39
CA GLU A 15 2.80 11.82 16.13
C GLU A 15 2.92 12.78 14.94
N VAL A 16 3.80 12.45 14.01
CA VAL A 16 4.12 13.29 12.85
C VAL A 16 3.60 12.65 11.59
N ILE A 17 2.83 13.42 10.82
CA ILE A 17 2.26 13.04 9.53
C ILE A 17 2.87 13.87 8.40
N VAL A 18 3.15 13.22 7.27
CA VAL A 18 3.67 13.84 6.04
C VAL A 18 2.55 14.15 5.04
N SER A 19 1.55 13.27 4.94
CA SER A 19 0.55 13.30 3.87
C SER A 19 -0.33 14.53 3.86
N ALA A 20 -0.60 15.14 5.02
CA ALA A 20 -1.55 16.27 5.11
C ALA A 20 -1.06 17.54 4.40
N THR A 21 0.25 17.74 4.32
CA THR A 21 0.82 19.00 3.81
C THR A 21 2.04 18.79 2.90
N LYS A 22 2.36 17.53 2.54
CA LYS A 22 3.60 17.14 1.85
C LYS A 22 4.87 17.59 2.63
N THR A 23 4.74 17.91 3.91
CA THR A 23 5.82 18.28 4.85
C THR A 23 5.54 17.66 6.20
N LEU A 24 6.60 17.39 6.96
CA LEU A 24 6.48 16.87 8.33
C LEU A 24 5.69 17.84 9.20
N ARG A 25 4.55 17.42 9.75
CA ARG A 25 3.74 18.18 10.71
C ARG A 25 3.25 17.29 11.83
N GLN A 26 3.05 17.88 12.99
CA GLN A 26 2.42 17.20 14.12
C GLN A 26 0.95 16.97 13.84
N LEU A 27 0.46 15.77 14.14
CA LEU A 27 -0.94 15.37 13.94
C LEU A 27 -1.92 16.36 14.58
N SER A 28 -1.60 16.83 15.78
CA SER A 28 -2.41 17.79 16.55
C SER A 28 -2.55 19.18 15.90
N THR A 29 -1.69 19.52 14.94
CA THR A 29 -1.70 20.84 14.27
C THR A 29 -2.43 20.84 12.93
N LEU A 30 -2.95 19.67 12.51
CA LEU A 30 -3.61 19.56 11.22
C LEU A 30 -5.04 20.09 11.28
N PRO A 31 -5.47 20.86 10.26
CA PRO A 31 -6.84 21.35 10.16
C PRO A 31 -7.83 20.29 9.65
N LEU A 32 -7.37 19.11 9.30
CA LEU A 32 -8.17 18.00 8.77
C LEU A 32 -8.18 16.82 9.75
N PRO A 33 -9.27 16.04 9.82
CA PRO A 33 -9.31 14.80 10.58
C PRO A 33 -8.27 13.83 10.03
N ALA A 34 -7.23 13.56 10.79
CA ALA A 34 -6.17 12.65 10.42
C ALA A 34 -6.02 11.56 11.49
N LYS A 35 -5.68 10.35 11.04
CA LYS A 35 -5.37 9.20 11.89
C LYS A 35 -4.05 8.60 11.45
N LEU A 36 -3.27 8.17 12.43
CA LEU A 36 -2.08 7.38 12.25
C LEU A 36 -2.35 5.97 12.78
N ILE A 37 -2.03 4.96 11.99
CA ILE A 37 -1.96 3.56 12.42
C ILE A 37 -0.49 3.22 12.55
N SER A 38 -0.06 2.92 13.75
CA SER A 38 1.34 2.64 14.08
C SER A 38 1.76 1.23 13.66
N LYS A 39 3.06 0.97 13.65
CA LYS A 39 3.63 -0.37 13.43
C LYS A 39 3.07 -1.39 14.42
N GLU A 40 2.93 -0.99 15.68
CA GLU A 40 2.41 -1.84 16.75
C GLU A 40 0.94 -2.23 16.49
N GLU A 41 0.13 -1.30 15.99
CA GLU A 41 -1.26 -1.57 15.62
C GLU A 41 -1.34 -2.50 14.41
N ILE A 42 -0.50 -2.28 13.38
CA ILE A 42 -0.40 -3.16 12.20
C ILE A 42 0.00 -4.58 12.63
N ILE A 43 0.98 -4.73 13.52
CA ILE A 43 1.40 -6.06 14.01
C ILE A 43 0.28 -6.71 14.84
N LYS A 44 -0.41 -5.94 15.69
CA LYS A 44 -1.50 -6.46 16.54
C LYS A 44 -2.72 -6.89 15.75
N SER A 45 -3.03 -6.23 14.62
CA SER A 45 -4.14 -6.64 13.76
C SER A 45 -3.91 -8.02 13.13
N ASN A 46 -2.65 -8.48 13.09
CA ASN A 46 -2.24 -9.71 12.42
C ASN A 46 -2.68 -9.79 10.95
N SER A 47 -2.97 -8.67 10.34
CA SER A 47 -3.40 -8.55 8.95
C SER A 47 -2.24 -8.77 7.99
N SER A 48 -2.54 -9.24 6.80
CA SER A 48 -1.56 -9.45 5.72
C SER A 48 -1.73 -8.44 4.60
N ARG A 49 -2.93 -7.87 4.46
CA ARG A 49 -3.34 -6.96 3.41
C ARG A 49 -3.85 -5.64 3.98
N LEU A 50 -3.79 -4.62 3.14
CA LEU A 50 -4.26 -3.28 3.51
C LEU A 50 -5.78 -3.25 3.74
N SER A 51 -6.55 -3.99 2.97
CA SER A 51 -8.00 -4.17 3.14
C SER A 51 -8.37 -4.54 4.57
N ASP A 52 -7.71 -5.56 5.13
CA ASP A 52 -7.97 -6.05 6.49
C ASP A 52 -7.77 -4.96 7.56
N ILE A 53 -6.68 -4.17 7.42
CA ILE A 53 -6.37 -3.10 8.37
C ILE A 53 -7.37 -1.97 8.28
N LEU A 54 -7.81 -1.64 7.06
CA LEU A 54 -8.72 -0.52 6.83
C LEU A 54 -10.16 -0.85 7.22
N ASP A 55 -10.57 -2.10 7.13
CA ASP A 55 -11.91 -2.56 7.54
C ASP A 55 -12.16 -2.34 9.03
N ASP A 56 -11.11 -2.43 9.84
CA ASP A 56 -11.16 -2.13 11.28
C ASP A 56 -11.22 -0.62 11.59
N GLN A 57 -11.17 0.27 10.58
CA GLN A 57 -11.08 1.70 10.82
C GLN A 57 -12.42 2.41 10.79
N ILE A 58 -12.77 3.12 11.86
CA ILE A 58 -14.03 3.89 11.95
C ILE A 58 -14.15 4.87 10.78
N GLY A 59 -15.28 4.80 10.05
CA GLY A 59 -15.59 5.69 8.93
C GLY A 59 -14.81 5.43 7.64
N ILE A 60 -14.28 4.22 7.54
CA ILE A 60 -13.80 3.59 6.31
C ILE A 60 -14.59 2.30 6.15
N PHE A 61 -15.08 2.03 4.96
CA PHE A 61 -15.78 0.80 4.64
C PHE A 61 -15.03 0.14 3.48
N VAL A 62 -14.60 -1.10 3.70
CA VAL A 62 -14.07 -1.95 2.64
C VAL A 62 -15.26 -2.58 1.94
N VAL A 63 -15.36 -2.36 0.64
CA VAL A 63 -16.49 -2.83 -0.17
C VAL A 63 -15.99 -3.65 -1.35
N PRO A 64 -16.55 -4.85 -1.57
CA PRO A 64 -16.28 -5.58 -2.81
C PRO A 64 -16.72 -4.75 -4.01
N ASP A 65 -15.89 -4.74 -5.05
CA ASP A 65 -16.21 -4.05 -6.30
C ASP A 65 -16.67 -5.04 -7.38
N PHE A 66 -17.54 -4.55 -8.25
CA PHE A 66 -18.03 -5.32 -9.40
C PHE A 66 -16.89 -5.69 -10.38
N GLY A 67 -15.84 -4.87 -10.47
CA GLY A 67 -14.63 -5.15 -11.27
C GLY A 67 -13.63 -6.12 -10.64
N GLY A 68 -13.99 -6.71 -9.48
CA GLY A 68 -13.11 -7.57 -8.67
C GLY A 68 -12.28 -6.80 -7.65
N GLY A 69 -11.87 -7.50 -6.57
CA GLY A 69 -11.10 -6.93 -5.47
C GLY A 69 -11.91 -6.13 -4.47
N ASN A 70 -11.21 -5.56 -3.49
CA ASN A 70 -11.77 -4.81 -2.38
C ASN A 70 -11.37 -3.33 -2.46
N GLY A 71 -12.33 -2.47 -2.75
CA GLY A 71 -12.18 -1.03 -2.70
C GLY A 71 -12.53 -0.42 -1.35
N ILE A 72 -12.44 0.88 -1.23
CA ILE A 72 -12.83 1.61 -0.03
C ILE A 72 -13.86 2.69 -0.32
N GLN A 73 -14.79 2.85 0.63
CA GLN A 73 -15.61 4.06 0.75
C GLN A 73 -15.17 4.85 1.96
N MET A 74 -14.93 6.15 1.75
CA MET A 74 -14.53 7.06 2.81
C MET A 74 -15.37 8.34 2.75
N GLN A 75 -15.93 8.78 3.88
CA GLN A 75 -16.81 9.95 3.94
C GLN A 75 -18.07 9.84 3.05
N GLY A 76 -18.54 8.62 2.76
CA GLY A 76 -19.65 8.36 1.85
C GLY A 76 -19.31 8.53 0.36
N LEU A 77 -18.04 8.65 0.02
CA LEU A 77 -17.56 8.73 -1.35
C LEU A 77 -16.94 7.39 -1.78
N ASP A 78 -17.12 7.07 -3.04
CA ASP A 78 -16.62 5.83 -3.64
C ASP A 78 -15.09 5.79 -3.76
N SER A 79 -14.56 4.61 -4.04
CA SER A 79 -13.13 4.31 -4.08
C SER A 79 -12.33 5.23 -4.99
N GLU A 80 -12.90 5.69 -6.09
CA GLU A 80 -12.25 6.60 -7.05
C GLU A 80 -11.85 7.95 -6.45
N TYR A 81 -12.51 8.38 -5.36
CA TYR A 81 -12.25 9.66 -4.67
C TYR A 81 -11.26 9.53 -3.51
N THR A 82 -10.73 8.33 -3.27
CA THR A 82 -9.74 8.09 -2.22
C THR A 82 -8.38 7.75 -2.83
N LEU A 83 -7.39 8.60 -2.58
CA LEU A 83 -6.04 8.40 -3.09
C LEU A 83 -5.22 7.51 -2.16
N VAL A 84 -4.64 6.45 -2.71
CA VAL A 84 -3.73 5.56 -1.97
C VAL A 84 -2.30 5.77 -2.46
N LEU A 85 -1.39 5.99 -1.51
CA LEU A 85 0.02 6.28 -1.76
C LEU A 85 0.91 5.26 -1.04
N ILE A 86 2.09 5.01 -1.60
CA ILE A 86 3.23 4.38 -0.91
C ILE A 86 4.38 5.40 -0.90
N ASP A 87 4.84 5.78 0.31
CA ASP A 87 5.88 6.79 0.52
C ASP A 87 5.59 8.12 -0.21
N GLY A 88 4.30 8.50 -0.34
CA GLY A 88 3.86 9.72 -1.02
C GLY A 88 3.68 9.61 -2.53
N PHE A 89 3.91 8.43 -3.13
CA PHE A 89 3.74 8.18 -4.55
C PHE A 89 2.47 7.36 -4.83
N PRO A 90 1.64 7.75 -5.82
CA PRO A 90 0.36 7.09 -6.06
C PRO A 90 0.52 5.68 -6.60
N ILE A 91 -0.35 4.79 -6.13
CA ILE A 91 -0.57 3.47 -6.72
C ILE A 91 -1.59 3.63 -7.85
N ILE A 92 -1.34 2.98 -8.97
CA ILE A 92 -2.23 2.95 -10.13
C ILE A 92 -2.84 1.55 -10.34
N GLY A 93 -3.61 1.38 -11.41
CA GLY A 93 -4.26 0.12 -11.74
C GLY A 93 -5.63 0.00 -11.08
N ARG A 94 -6.44 1.06 -11.23
CA ARG A 94 -7.85 1.02 -10.85
C ARG A 94 -8.62 0.31 -11.96
N GLN A 95 -9.46 -0.63 -11.57
CA GLN A 95 -10.45 -1.23 -12.45
C GLN A 95 -11.81 -0.63 -12.10
N SER A 96 -12.58 -0.17 -13.08
CA SER A 96 -13.88 0.49 -12.87
C SER A 96 -13.88 1.58 -11.77
N GLY A 97 -12.75 2.30 -11.61
CA GLY A 97 -12.58 3.33 -10.58
C GLY A 97 -12.02 2.81 -9.24
N THR A 98 -11.98 1.51 -9.01
CA THR A 98 -11.57 0.88 -7.76
C THR A 98 -10.12 0.42 -7.80
N LEU A 99 -9.37 0.77 -6.78
CA LEU A 99 -8.06 0.18 -6.49
C LEU A 99 -8.27 -1.02 -5.57
N ASP A 100 -7.88 -2.19 -6.03
CA ASP A 100 -7.91 -3.37 -5.20
C ASP A 100 -6.83 -3.32 -4.10
N LEU A 101 -7.28 -3.30 -2.84
CA LEU A 101 -6.42 -3.20 -1.67
C LEU A 101 -5.76 -4.53 -1.27
N GLU A 102 -6.26 -5.66 -1.78
CA GLU A 102 -5.66 -6.98 -1.60
C GLU A 102 -4.26 -7.07 -2.24
N ARG A 103 -3.98 -6.22 -3.23
CA ARG A 103 -2.68 -6.11 -3.90
C ARG A 103 -1.58 -5.52 -3.02
N ILE A 104 -1.94 -5.01 -1.82
CA ILE A 104 -1.03 -4.26 -0.98
C ILE A 104 -0.70 -5.06 0.28
N ALA A 105 0.45 -5.74 0.26
CA ALA A 105 1.01 -6.41 1.42
C ALA A 105 1.52 -5.40 2.44
N VAL A 106 1.23 -5.62 3.73
CA VAL A 106 1.57 -4.68 4.81
C VAL A 106 2.84 -5.04 5.58
N GLY A 107 3.49 -6.15 5.26
CA GLY A 107 4.66 -6.64 5.97
C GLY A 107 5.88 -5.70 5.99
N ASN A 108 5.99 -4.79 5.01
CA ASN A 108 7.04 -3.75 4.95
C ASN A 108 6.56 -2.35 5.35
N ILE A 109 5.36 -2.23 5.92
CA ILE A 109 4.80 -0.93 6.32
C ILE A 109 5.20 -0.61 7.76
N GLU A 110 5.67 0.61 7.98
CA GLU A 110 6.02 1.16 9.29
C GLU A 110 4.83 1.85 9.95
N LYS A 111 4.04 2.58 9.15
CA LYS A 111 2.83 3.27 9.60
C LYS A 111 1.92 3.59 8.42
N ILE A 112 0.63 3.78 8.71
CA ILE A 112 -0.37 4.21 7.74
C ILE A 112 -0.94 5.56 8.19
N GLU A 113 -0.85 6.55 7.32
CA GLU A 113 -1.40 7.89 7.52
C GLU A 113 -2.71 7.99 6.76
N ILE A 114 -3.80 8.31 7.46
CA ILE A 114 -5.14 8.45 6.89
C ILE A 114 -5.61 9.88 7.11
N ILE A 115 -5.91 10.58 6.03
CA ILE A 115 -6.50 11.92 6.06
C ILE A 115 -7.90 11.82 5.48
N LYS A 116 -8.90 12.17 6.27
CA LYS A 116 -10.30 12.16 5.85
C LYS A 116 -10.73 13.55 5.39
N GLY A 117 -11.45 13.61 4.28
CA GLY A 117 -11.92 14.84 3.68
C GLY A 117 -11.00 15.34 2.57
N SER A 118 -11.40 16.45 1.95
CA SER A 118 -10.78 16.92 0.72
C SER A 118 -9.33 17.35 0.89
N SER A 119 -8.44 16.62 0.24
CA SER A 119 -7.02 16.94 0.06
C SER A 119 -6.70 17.31 -1.39
N SER A 120 -7.73 17.64 -2.16
CA SER A 120 -7.64 17.92 -3.61
C SER A 120 -6.71 19.08 -3.96
N GLY A 121 -6.52 20.03 -3.03
CA GLY A 121 -5.58 21.13 -3.23
C GLY A 121 -4.10 20.70 -3.29
N LEU A 122 -3.76 19.53 -2.75
CA LEU A 122 -2.39 18.99 -2.74
C LEU A 122 -2.21 17.81 -3.70
N TYR A 123 -3.26 17.03 -3.92
CA TYR A 123 -3.19 15.73 -4.60
C TYR A 123 -4.10 15.63 -5.83
N GLY A 124 -4.92 16.65 -6.11
CA GLY A 124 -5.85 16.64 -7.24
C GLY A 124 -7.22 16.02 -6.92
N THR A 125 -7.99 15.74 -7.96
CA THR A 125 -9.38 15.27 -7.88
C THR A 125 -9.52 13.90 -7.22
N ASP A 126 -8.52 13.05 -7.32
CA ASP A 126 -8.55 11.67 -6.77
C ASP A 126 -8.50 11.64 -5.22
N ALA A 127 -8.30 12.80 -4.57
CA ALA A 127 -8.20 12.95 -3.12
C ALA A 127 -9.34 13.78 -2.52
N ILE A 128 -10.53 13.76 -3.10
CA ILE A 128 -11.71 14.48 -2.59
C ILE A 128 -12.23 13.80 -1.31
N GLY A 129 -12.29 12.47 -1.29
CA GLY A 129 -12.73 11.67 -0.14
C GLY A 129 -11.65 11.59 0.95
N GLY A 130 -10.39 11.60 0.54
CA GLY A 130 -9.25 11.54 1.45
C GLY A 130 -8.00 10.92 0.83
N VAL A 131 -7.00 10.77 1.69
CA VAL A 131 -5.69 10.20 1.33
C VAL A 131 -5.31 9.11 2.33
N ILE A 132 -4.84 7.98 1.83
CA ILE A 132 -4.20 6.93 2.62
C ILE A 132 -2.77 6.81 2.13
N ASN A 133 -1.80 7.05 3.03
CA ASN A 133 -0.39 6.97 2.68
C ASN A 133 0.31 5.92 3.55
N LEU A 134 0.87 4.94 2.88
CA LEU A 134 1.61 3.84 3.48
C LEU A 134 3.08 4.24 3.55
N ILE A 135 3.63 4.35 4.73
CA ILE A 135 5.05 4.65 4.91
C ILE A 135 5.79 3.33 5.11
N THR A 136 6.73 3.05 4.22
CA THR A 136 7.50 1.80 4.27
C THR A 136 8.63 1.87 5.31
N LYS A 137 9.03 0.71 5.83
CA LYS A 137 10.10 0.57 6.82
C LYS A 137 11.42 1.13 6.30
N LYS A 138 12.08 1.93 7.15
CA LYS A 138 13.46 2.38 7.00
C LYS A 138 14.27 1.79 8.14
N THR A 139 15.34 1.06 7.84
CA THR A 139 16.20 0.54 8.89
C THR A 139 17.25 1.55 9.32
N ASN A 140 17.47 1.65 10.64
CA ASN A 140 18.57 2.39 11.25
C ASN A 140 19.61 1.42 11.88
N GLU A 141 19.34 0.12 11.83
CA GLU A 141 20.21 -0.91 12.35
C GLU A 141 21.27 -1.31 11.32
N VAL A 142 22.42 -1.79 11.78
CA VAL A 142 23.49 -2.29 10.89
C VAL A 142 22.97 -3.41 10.01
N VAL A 143 22.16 -4.31 10.59
CA VAL A 143 21.42 -5.35 9.87
C VAL A 143 20.11 -5.59 10.62
N SER A 144 19.01 -5.57 9.91
CA SER A 144 17.69 -6.01 10.39
C SER A 144 17.16 -7.13 9.53
N PHE A 145 16.52 -8.11 10.16
CA PHE A 145 15.88 -9.23 9.50
C PHE A 145 14.56 -9.54 10.18
N GLU A 146 13.49 -9.56 9.42
CA GLU A 146 12.16 -9.98 9.88
C GLU A 146 11.62 -11.00 8.88
N SER A 147 11.03 -12.10 9.36
CA SER A 147 10.31 -13.06 8.54
C SER A 147 9.01 -13.44 9.22
N SER A 148 7.95 -13.58 8.45
CA SER A 148 6.63 -14.01 8.92
C SER A 148 6.09 -15.08 7.99
N TYR A 149 5.50 -16.12 8.57
CA TYR A 149 4.78 -17.15 7.85
C TYR A 149 3.44 -17.38 8.53
N LYS A 150 2.35 -17.26 7.77
CA LYS A 150 0.98 -17.44 8.25
C LYS A 150 0.31 -18.53 7.42
N ILE A 151 -0.41 -19.40 8.12
CA ILE A 151 -1.28 -20.42 7.50
C ILE A 151 -2.70 -20.13 7.97
N SER A 152 -3.63 -20.12 7.03
CA SER A 152 -5.06 -19.96 7.29
C SER A 152 -5.87 -21.06 6.62
N SER A 153 -7.19 -21.01 6.79
CA SER A 153 -8.13 -21.89 6.08
C SER A 153 -7.93 -21.85 4.57
N PHE A 154 -8.43 -22.88 3.89
CA PHE A 154 -8.40 -22.98 2.42
C PHE A 154 -6.97 -23.00 1.84
N ASN A 155 -6.05 -23.66 2.55
CA ASN A 155 -4.63 -23.73 2.19
C ASN A 155 -4.01 -22.37 1.91
N THR A 156 -4.49 -21.33 2.59
CA THR A 156 -3.95 -19.98 2.44
C THR A 156 -2.62 -19.88 3.16
N ASN A 157 -1.57 -19.57 2.41
CA ASN A 157 -0.20 -19.45 2.88
C ASN A 157 0.34 -18.06 2.55
N ASP A 158 0.74 -17.32 3.55
CA ASP A 158 1.35 -16.00 3.41
C ASP A 158 2.76 -16.00 4.02
N TRP A 159 3.76 -15.75 3.19
CA TRP A 159 5.13 -15.68 3.62
C TRP A 159 5.76 -14.35 3.25
N SER A 160 6.41 -13.72 4.22
CA SER A 160 7.13 -12.47 4.00
C SER A 160 8.52 -12.49 4.62
N ILE A 161 9.43 -11.79 3.96
CA ILE A 161 10.78 -11.50 4.43
C ILE A 161 11.06 -10.02 4.25
N ASN A 162 11.65 -9.41 5.28
CA ASN A 162 12.11 -8.04 5.24
C ASN A 162 13.57 -7.99 5.74
N ILE A 163 14.47 -7.45 4.92
CA ILE A 163 15.90 -7.35 5.21
C ILE A 163 16.31 -5.89 5.07
N GLY A 164 16.97 -5.36 6.07
CA GLY A 164 17.45 -3.99 6.05
C GLY A 164 18.89 -3.88 6.51
N SER A 165 19.58 -2.85 6.03
CA SER A 165 20.93 -2.51 6.49
C SER A 165 21.12 -0.99 6.47
N SER A 166 21.60 -0.46 7.60
CA SER A 166 22.11 0.90 7.69
C SER A 166 23.61 0.87 7.44
N LEU A 167 23.99 1.45 6.32
CA LEU A 167 25.40 1.56 5.89
C LEU A 167 26.03 2.82 6.49
N LYS A 168 27.38 2.89 6.42
CA LYS A 168 28.09 4.10 6.87
C LYS A 168 27.70 5.33 6.06
N LYS A 169 27.87 6.53 6.64
CA LYS A 169 27.69 7.84 5.98
C LYS A 169 26.24 8.15 5.54
N GLY A 170 25.24 7.71 6.30
CA GLY A 170 23.85 8.09 6.06
C GLY A 170 23.11 7.27 5.00
N HIS A 171 23.72 6.18 4.50
CA HIS A 171 23.08 5.30 3.54
C HIS A 171 22.28 4.19 4.26
N SER A 172 21.12 3.84 3.75
CA SER A 172 20.39 2.64 4.16
C SER A 172 19.68 1.99 2.98
N ILE A 173 19.55 0.67 3.06
CA ILE A 173 18.82 -0.15 2.09
C ILE A 173 17.86 -1.05 2.84
N ASN A 174 16.69 -1.27 2.27
CA ASN A 174 15.70 -2.21 2.76
C ASN A 174 15.12 -2.98 1.58
N ALA A 175 14.99 -4.29 1.71
CA ALA A 175 14.40 -5.17 0.72
C ALA A 175 13.30 -6.00 1.37
N PHE A 176 12.17 -6.13 0.70
CA PHE A 176 11.01 -6.88 1.13
C PHE A 176 10.53 -7.81 0.02
N PHE A 177 10.15 -9.00 0.40
CA PHE A 177 9.48 -9.96 -0.46
C PHE A 177 8.28 -10.56 0.30
N ASN A 178 7.16 -10.69 -0.39
CA ASN A 178 5.98 -11.38 0.11
C ASN A 178 5.39 -12.26 -0.99
N THR A 179 4.86 -13.40 -0.62
CA THR A 179 4.02 -14.24 -1.48
C THR A 179 2.81 -14.72 -0.69
N LEU A 180 1.66 -14.68 -1.31
CA LEU A 180 0.40 -15.18 -0.79
C LEU A 180 -0.22 -16.11 -1.84
N ASN A 181 -0.61 -17.28 -1.43
CA ASN A 181 -1.39 -18.21 -2.24
C ASN A 181 -2.58 -18.76 -1.43
N SER A 182 -3.68 -19.01 -2.11
CA SER A 182 -4.89 -19.59 -1.55
C SER A 182 -5.53 -20.52 -2.59
N ASP A 183 -6.10 -21.64 -2.12
CA ASP A 183 -6.91 -22.52 -2.98
C ASP A 183 -8.32 -21.94 -3.21
N GLY A 184 -8.60 -20.76 -2.66
CA GLY A 184 -9.94 -20.18 -2.71
C GLY A 184 -10.93 -20.95 -1.83
N TYR A 185 -12.19 -20.60 -1.91
CA TYR A 185 -13.26 -21.29 -1.18
C TYR A 185 -14.62 -21.05 -1.83
N ASP A 186 -15.51 -21.98 -1.56
CA ASP A 186 -16.90 -21.88 -1.96
C ASP A 186 -17.81 -21.90 -0.72
N LEU A 187 -18.68 -20.91 -0.62
CA LEU A 187 -19.74 -20.80 0.40
C LEU A 187 -21.14 -21.00 -0.19
N ASN A 188 -21.22 -21.26 -1.49
CA ASN A 188 -22.49 -21.43 -2.21
C ASN A 188 -22.63 -22.86 -2.68
N ASP A 189 -23.88 -23.38 -2.66
CA ASP A 189 -24.21 -24.68 -3.24
C ASP A 189 -24.24 -24.68 -4.79
N ILE A 190 -23.64 -23.69 -5.43
CA ILE A 190 -23.56 -23.59 -6.88
C ILE A 190 -22.33 -24.37 -7.35
N GLU A 191 -22.56 -25.53 -7.90
CA GLU A 191 -21.62 -26.61 -8.24
C GLU A 191 -20.34 -26.18 -9.05
N PHE A 192 -20.25 -24.94 -9.54
CA PHE A 192 -19.20 -24.52 -10.48
C PHE A 192 -18.70 -23.08 -10.29
N LEU A 193 -19.16 -22.37 -9.26
CA LEU A 193 -18.67 -21.04 -8.93
C LEU A 193 -18.11 -21.03 -7.51
N ASN A 194 -16.88 -20.67 -7.37
CA ASN A 194 -16.30 -20.43 -6.05
C ASN A 194 -16.73 -19.04 -5.53
N THR A 195 -16.83 -18.89 -4.24
CA THR A 195 -17.03 -17.57 -3.63
C THR A 195 -15.75 -16.71 -3.77
N VAL A 196 -14.60 -17.36 -3.61
CA VAL A 196 -13.27 -16.80 -3.90
C VAL A 196 -12.50 -17.83 -4.71
N GLU A 197 -12.06 -17.45 -5.87
CA GLU A 197 -11.26 -18.30 -6.75
C GLU A 197 -9.82 -18.48 -6.24
N PRO A 198 -9.15 -19.58 -6.61
CA PRO A 198 -7.74 -19.76 -6.29
C PRO A 198 -6.90 -18.63 -6.84
N TYR A 199 -5.94 -18.16 -6.06
CA TYR A 199 -5.02 -17.11 -6.50
C TYR A 199 -3.63 -17.26 -5.90
N LYS A 200 -2.65 -16.66 -6.59
CA LYS A 200 -1.29 -16.57 -6.11
C LYS A 200 -0.68 -15.23 -6.49
N ASN A 201 -0.09 -14.56 -5.52
CA ASN A 201 0.57 -13.30 -5.79
C ASN A 201 1.95 -13.18 -5.12
N TYR A 202 2.76 -12.25 -5.63
CA TYR A 202 4.01 -11.84 -5.01
C TYR A 202 4.25 -10.35 -5.13
N THR A 203 4.83 -9.82 -4.06
CA THR A 203 5.31 -8.44 -3.98
C THR A 203 6.81 -8.45 -3.72
N GLY A 204 7.55 -7.76 -4.57
CA GLY A 204 8.94 -7.41 -4.31
C GLY A 204 9.08 -5.91 -4.11
N PHE A 205 9.89 -5.47 -3.15
CA PHE A 205 10.12 -4.07 -2.88
C PHE A 205 11.55 -3.84 -2.42
N ILE A 206 12.21 -2.84 -3.00
CA ILE A 206 13.53 -2.37 -2.56
C ILE A 206 13.43 -0.87 -2.33
N ARG A 207 14.01 -0.43 -1.22
CA ARG A 207 14.11 0.97 -0.83
C ARG A 207 15.56 1.32 -0.52
N TYR A 208 16.03 2.42 -1.06
CA TYR A 208 17.31 3.03 -0.76
C TYR A 208 17.10 4.43 -0.20
N ASN A 209 17.83 4.79 0.82
CA ASN A 209 17.86 6.14 1.35
C ASN A 209 19.31 6.58 1.54
N TYR A 210 19.52 7.85 1.28
CA TYR A 210 20.71 8.58 1.66
C TYR A 210 20.30 9.87 2.37
N GLU A 211 20.94 10.18 3.47
CA GLU A 211 20.61 11.34 4.27
C GLU A 211 21.88 11.94 4.88
N ASN A 212 22.08 13.24 4.66
CA ASN A 212 23.06 14.03 5.36
C ASN A 212 22.42 15.39 5.76
N GLU A 213 23.20 16.35 6.26
CA GLU A 213 22.70 17.64 6.76
C GLU A 213 21.91 18.43 5.72
N ASN A 214 22.28 18.35 4.44
CA ASN A 214 21.71 19.18 3.37
C ASN A 214 20.99 18.40 2.28
N LEU A 215 21.20 17.08 2.17
CA LEU A 215 20.67 16.28 1.08
C LEU A 215 20.00 15.01 1.62
N SER A 216 18.77 14.80 1.22
CA SER A 216 18.05 13.54 1.41
C SER A 216 17.65 12.98 0.05
N VAL A 217 18.01 11.73 -0.19
CA VAL A 217 17.62 10.99 -1.39
C VAL A 217 16.86 9.74 -0.97
N PHE A 218 15.71 9.58 -1.54
CA PHE A 218 14.90 8.37 -1.45
C PHE A 218 14.74 7.78 -2.85
N SER A 219 14.87 6.47 -2.96
CA SER A 219 14.54 5.74 -4.19
C SER A 219 13.93 4.39 -3.85
N SER A 220 12.90 3.99 -4.58
CA SER A 220 12.25 2.69 -4.39
C SER A 220 11.89 2.05 -5.72
N TYR A 221 11.90 0.72 -5.71
CA TYR A 221 11.37 -0.10 -6.81
C TYR A 221 10.44 -1.16 -6.23
N ARG A 222 9.22 -1.23 -6.77
CA ARG A 222 8.20 -2.20 -6.41
C ARG A 222 7.79 -3.00 -7.63
N ILE A 223 7.61 -4.28 -7.43
CA ILE A 223 6.94 -5.18 -8.37
C ILE A 223 5.78 -5.85 -7.66
N TYR A 224 4.71 -6.09 -8.38
CA TYR A 224 3.60 -6.94 -7.97
C TYR A 224 3.19 -7.81 -9.16
N HIS A 225 2.89 -9.05 -8.86
CA HIS A 225 2.34 -10.00 -9.81
C HIS A 225 1.28 -10.85 -9.13
N GLU A 226 0.20 -11.12 -9.85
CA GLU A 226 -0.87 -12.01 -9.41
C GLU A 226 -1.35 -12.84 -10.58
N ASP A 227 -1.55 -14.12 -10.32
CA ASP A 227 -2.26 -15.05 -11.18
C ASP A 227 -3.51 -15.54 -10.45
N GLN A 228 -4.65 -15.49 -11.11
CA GLN A 228 -5.92 -15.95 -10.61
C GLN A 228 -6.67 -16.69 -11.72
N GLU A 229 -7.08 -17.93 -11.42
CA GLU A 229 -8.05 -18.65 -12.24
C GLU A 229 -9.46 -18.24 -11.80
N PHE A 230 -10.40 -18.15 -12.74
CA PHE A 230 -11.78 -17.87 -12.41
C PHE A 230 -12.76 -18.64 -13.32
N LYS A 231 -14.00 -18.83 -12.83
CA LYS A 231 -15.06 -19.49 -13.57
C LYS A 231 -16.27 -18.58 -13.62
N ILE A 232 -16.87 -18.47 -14.80
CA ILE A 232 -18.12 -17.75 -14.99
C ILE A 232 -19.31 -18.73 -14.97
N ASN A 233 -19.11 -19.91 -15.53
CA ASN A 233 -20.07 -21.02 -15.52
C ASN A 233 -19.36 -22.35 -15.88
N LYS A 234 -20.14 -23.44 -16.01
CA LYS A 234 -19.59 -24.79 -16.34
C LYS A 234 -18.75 -24.86 -17.60
N ASN A 235 -18.96 -23.95 -18.55
CA ASN A 235 -18.36 -23.98 -19.88
C ASN A 235 -17.43 -22.80 -20.16
N ILE A 236 -17.40 -21.79 -19.27
CA ILE A 236 -16.60 -20.58 -19.42
C ILE A 236 -15.75 -20.45 -18.16
N TYR A 237 -14.47 -20.48 -18.35
CA TYR A 237 -13.45 -20.25 -17.33
C TYR A 237 -12.35 -19.37 -17.93
N GLY A 238 -11.50 -18.85 -17.12
CA GLY A 238 -10.42 -17.99 -17.61
C GLY A 238 -9.36 -17.78 -16.57
N ASP A 239 -8.34 -17.07 -17.02
CA ASP A 239 -7.18 -16.67 -16.24
C ASP A 239 -7.10 -15.14 -16.21
N ASN A 240 -6.75 -14.60 -15.06
CA ASN A 240 -6.47 -13.18 -14.86
C ASN A 240 -5.04 -13.02 -14.36
N ALA A 241 -4.24 -12.20 -15.03
CA ALA A 241 -2.87 -11.92 -14.63
C ALA A 241 -2.64 -10.43 -14.47
N ILE A 242 -2.24 -10.02 -13.26
CA ILE A 242 -1.89 -8.63 -12.95
C ILE A 242 -0.39 -8.49 -12.83
N ASN A 243 0.17 -7.50 -13.51
CA ASN A 243 1.58 -7.13 -13.45
C ASN A 243 1.71 -5.63 -13.16
N GLU A 244 2.43 -5.29 -12.10
CA GLU A 244 2.74 -3.91 -11.76
C GLU A 244 4.23 -3.74 -11.50
N SER A 245 4.79 -2.63 -11.97
CA SER A 245 6.13 -2.19 -11.59
C SER A 245 6.14 -0.69 -11.38
N SER A 246 6.75 -0.23 -10.30
CA SER A 246 6.89 1.20 -10.01
C SER A 246 8.31 1.53 -9.56
N PHE A 247 8.84 2.62 -10.09
CA PHE A 247 10.11 3.22 -9.71
C PHE A 247 9.87 4.65 -9.26
N ASN A 248 10.27 4.96 -8.04
CA ASN A 248 10.05 6.26 -7.43
C ASN A 248 11.38 6.83 -6.93
N THR A 249 11.54 8.14 -7.05
CA THR A 249 12.70 8.87 -6.53
C THR A 249 12.27 10.22 -6.00
N SER A 250 12.75 10.58 -4.81
CA SER A 250 12.62 11.91 -4.23
C SER A 250 14.00 12.41 -3.81
N ILE A 251 14.35 13.61 -4.26
CA ILE A 251 15.58 14.29 -3.90
C ILE A 251 15.18 15.58 -3.20
N ASN A 252 15.61 15.75 -1.96
CA ASN A 252 15.39 16.96 -1.20
C ASN A 252 16.75 17.58 -0.86
N TYR A 253 16.99 18.77 -1.38
CA TYR A 253 18.21 19.55 -1.12
C TYR A 253 17.88 20.82 -0.35
N LYS A 254 18.41 20.94 0.86
CA LYS A 254 18.28 22.10 1.72
C LYS A 254 19.45 23.04 1.47
N ALA A 255 19.22 24.09 0.70
CA ALA A 255 20.24 25.09 0.42
C ALA A 255 20.56 25.95 1.64
N ASN A 256 19.55 26.27 2.46
CA ASN A 256 19.63 26.96 3.74
C ASN A 256 18.30 26.78 4.51
N ASP A 257 18.16 27.42 5.68
CA ASP A 257 16.96 27.29 6.52
C ASP A 257 15.67 27.86 5.90
N LYS A 258 15.77 28.63 4.82
CA LYS A 258 14.63 29.26 4.14
C LYS A 258 14.37 28.69 2.76
N LEU A 259 15.31 27.93 2.19
CA LEU A 259 15.22 27.45 0.82
C LEU A 259 15.57 25.98 0.74
N SER A 260 14.62 25.20 0.27
CA SER A 260 14.79 23.78 -0.09
C SER A 260 14.26 23.54 -1.49
N LEU A 261 14.91 22.62 -2.20
CA LEU A 261 14.51 22.12 -3.50
C LEU A 261 14.09 20.67 -3.36
N VAL A 262 12.90 20.34 -3.80
CA VAL A 262 12.39 18.97 -3.84
C VAL A 262 12.11 18.59 -5.28
N ILE A 263 12.68 17.46 -5.69
CA ILE A 263 12.44 16.86 -7.00
C ILE A 263 11.89 15.47 -6.78
N ASP A 264 10.62 15.28 -7.15
CA ASP A 264 9.97 13.97 -7.14
C ASP A 264 9.80 13.47 -8.57
N ASN A 265 10.20 12.22 -8.79
CA ASN A 265 9.99 11.53 -10.05
C ASN A 265 9.38 10.16 -9.77
N TYR A 266 8.37 9.77 -10.52
CA TYR A 266 7.85 8.42 -10.47
C TYR A 266 7.42 7.92 -11.85
N HIS A 267 7.62 6.62 -12.01
CA HIS A 267 7.26 5.88 -13.19
C HIS A 267 6.61 4.57 -12.77
N THR A 268 5.35 4.39 -13.12
CA THR A 268 4.60 3.18 -12.80
C THR A 268 3.97 2.62 -14.07
N LYS A 269 4.04 1.30 -14.22
CA LYS A 269 3.34 0.51 -15.23
C LYS A 269 2.43 -0.47 -14.55
N TYR A 270 1.22 -0.57 -15.03
CA TYR A 270 0.24 -1.57 -14.64
C TYR A 270 -0.30 -2.26 -15.89
N LYS A 271 -0.39 -3.58 -15.86
CA LYS A 271 -0.97 -4.41 -16.90
C LYS A 271 -1.89 -5.43 -16.25
N ASN A 272 -3.09 -5.52 -16.72
CA ASN A 272 -4.04 -6.58 -16.42
C ASN A 272 -4.36 -7.32 -17.71
N GLU A 273 -4.21 -8.62 -17.70
CA GLU A 273 -4.47 -9.53 -18.82
C GLU A 273 -5.53 -10.52 -18.38
N GLU A 274 -6.62 -10.57 -19.09
CA GLU A 274 -7.72 -11.49 -18.84
C GLU A 274 -7.92 -12.34 -20.09
N ALA A 275 -7.90 -13.65 -19.92
CA ALA A 275 -8.13 -14.62 -20.95
C ALA A 275 -9.37 -15.45 -20.62
N LEU A 276 -10.30 -15.56 -21.56
CA LEU A 276 -11.52 -16.35 -21.41
C LEU A 276 -11.48 -17.54 -22.35
N GLU A 277 -11.72 -18.72 -21.81
CA GLU A 277 -11.87 -19.96 -22.57
C GLU A 277 -13.30 -20.46 -22.52
N SER A 278 -13.85 -20.87 -23.67
CA SER A 278 -15.17 -21.47 -23.77
C SER A 278 -15.09 -22.82 -24.46
N TYR A 279 -15.83 -23.82 -23.93
CA TYR A 279 -15.91 -25.16 -24.49
C TYR A 279 -16.42 -25.21 -25.95
N SER A 280 -17.00 -24.15 -26.45
CA SER A 280 -17.68 -24.15 -27.75
C SER A 280 -17.17 -23.18 -28.78
N LEU A 281 -16.39 -22.17 -28.43
CA LEU A 281 -15.92 -21.14 -29.38
C LEU A 281 -14.79 -20.30 -28.76
N ASP A 282 -13.86 -19.96 -29.64
CA ASP A 282 -12.85 -18.94 -29.61
C ASP A 282 -12.47 -18.27 -28.26
N TYR A 283 -11.18 -18.31 -28.03
CA TYR A 283 -10.41 -17.61 -27.02
C TYR A 283 -10.56 -16.09 -27.17
N ASP A 284 -11.03 -15.43 -26.15
CA ASP A 284 -11.16 -13.98 -26.11
C ASP A 284 -10.13 -13.43 -25.10
N GLU A 285 -9.20 -12.61 -25.57
CA GLU A 285 -8.20 -11.95 -24.73
C GLU A 285 -8.56 -10.47 -24.54
N SER A 286 -8.66 -10.02 -23.31
CA SER A 286 -8.73 -8.61 -22.98
C SER A 286 -7.48 -8.19 -22.20
N PHE A 287 -6.99 -6.97 -22.43
CA PHE A 287 -5.88 -6.43 -21.66
C PHE A 287 -6.08 -4.96 -21.36
N PHE A 288 -5.74 -4.58 -20.15
CA PHE A 288 -5.72 -3.20 -19.70
C PHE A 288 -4.29 -2.80 -19.32
N ASN A 289 -3.78 -1.73 -19.97
CA ASN A 289 -2.47 -1.19 -19.71
C ASN A 289 -2.58 0.25 -19.23
N GLN A 290 -1.92 0.58 -18.12
CA GLN A 290 -1.79 1.93 -17.62
C GLN A 290 -0.33 2.26 -17.35
N SER A 291 0.10 3.46 -17.75
CA SER A 291 1.42 3.99 -17.41
C SER A 291 1.29 5.41 -16.91
N LEU A 292 1.97 5.72 -15.83
CA LEU A 292 1.97 7.04 -15.23
C LEU A 292 3.42 7.51 -15.04
N TYR A 293 3.69 8.71 -15.55
CA TYR A 293 4.98 9.40 -15.41
C TYR A 293 4.72 10.77 -14.84
N LYS A 294 5.45 11.15 -13.81
CA LYS A 294 5.42 12.51 -13.29
C LYS A 294 6.79 12.90 -12.78
N ALA A 295 7.17 14.16 -13.06
CA ALA A 295 8.25 14.86 -12.38
C ALA A 295 7.68 16.14 -11.77
N GLU A 296 7.96 16.41 -10.54
CA GLU A 296 7.49 17.58 -9.79
C GLU A 296 8.69 18.29 -9.17
N LEU A 297 8.75 19.61 -9.35
CA LEU A 297 9.71 20.52 -8.74
C LEU A 297 8.97 21.40 -7.72
N ARG A 298 9.50 21.50 -6.50
CA ARG A 298 8.92 22.30 -5.42
C ARG A 298 9.97 23.18 -4.75
#